data_332f1a338b8660e4a8b6e37c4515c89f
#
_entry.id   332f1a338b8660e4a8b6e37c4515c89f
#
_cell.length_a   1.000
_cell.length_b   1.000
_cell.length_c   1.000
_cell.angle_alpha   90.00
_cell.angle_beta   90.00
_cell.angle_gamma   90.00
#
_symmetry.space_group_name_H-M   'P 1'
#
loop_
_entity.id
_entity.type
_entity.pdbx_description
1 polymer ?
#
loop_
_entity_poly.entity_id
_entity_poly.type
_entity_poly.pdbx_seq_one_letter_code
_entity_poly.pdbx_strand_id
1 'polypeptide(L)'
;MDLEQLKYPIGRFVPPAIITPQNIQEWIVEIEHLPARLSELLKGLTQTTLDTPYRPEGWTVRQVVHHLGDSHINSYIRFRWTLTEDKPVIKAYNQNEWANLPDALHSDVNLSLRLLEAVHARWVVLLKAMRAQDFEKSYIHPESNSEFKLSRVIGLYAWHGKHHLAHIQNLLKTL
;
A
#
# COMPACT_ATOMS: atom_id res chain seq x y z
N MET A 1 14.73 5.14 18.66
CA MET A 1 14.51 3.94 17.80
C MET A 1 15.74 3.74 16.93
N ASP A 2 16.17 2.51 16.72
CA ASP A 2 17.23 2.23 15.76
C ASP A 2 16.71 2.36 14.31
N LEU A 3 17.64 2.35 13.34
CA LEU A 3 17.28 2.55 11.93
C LEU A 3 16.36 1.44 11.38
N GLU A 4 16.54 0.20 11.85
CA GLU A 4 15.70 -0.93 11.40
C GLU A 4 14.25 -0.80 11.93
N GLN A 5 14.09 -0.35 13.17
CA GLN A 5 12.77 -0.03 13.74
C GLN A 5 12.10 1.13 13.01
N LEU A 6 12.85 2.14 12.57
CA LEU A 6 12.31 3.23 11.76
C LEU A 6 11.90 2.78 10.36
N LYS A 7 12.65 1.83 9.75
CA LYS A 7 12.29 1.24 8.45
C LYS A 7 11.09 0.31 8.51
N TYR A 8 10.92 -0.43 9.61
CA TYR A 8 9.87 -1.43 9.79
C TYR A 8 9.15 -1.25 11.12
N PRO A 9 8.41 -0.16 11.28
CA PRO A 9 7.80 0.21 12.57
C PRO A 9 6.79 -0.79 13.12
N ILE A 10 6.25 -1.66 12.26
CA ILE A 10 5.32 -2.74 12.62
C ILE A 10 5.89 -4.13 12.25
N GLY A 11 7.22 -4.23 12.08
CA GLY A 11 7.87 -5.45 11.59
C GLY A 11 7.66 -5.68 10.09
N ARG A 12 8.27 -6.75 9.56
CA ARG A 12 8.13 -7.16 8.16
C ARG A 12 6.84 -7.98 7.97
N PHE A 13 6.29 -7.95 6.76
CA PHE A 13 5.15 -8.81 6.42
C PHE A 13 5.56 -10.28 6.44
N VAL A 14 4.93 -11.05 7.32
CA VAL A 14 5.03 -12.50 7.38
C VAL A 14 3.62 -13.05 7.23
N PRO A 15 3.29 -13.66 6.08
CA PRO A 15 1.96 -14.27 5.92
C PRO A 15 1.82 -15.45 6.87
N PRO A 16 0.61 -15.73 7.39
CA PRO A 16 0.36 -16.96 8.14
C PRO A 16 0.64 -18.19 7.26
N ALA A 17 1.05 -19.29 7.88
CA ALA A 17 1.34 -20.55 7.17
C ALA A 17 0.13 -21.04 6.36
N ILE A 18 -1.08 -20.82 6.88
CA ILE A 18 -2.36 -21.08 6.21
C ILE A 18 -3.16 -19.79 6.23
N ILE A 19 -3.51 -19.29 5.05
CA ILE A 19 -4.38 -18.13 4.90
C ILE A 19 -5.83 -18.60 4.94
N THR A 20 -6.56 -18.18 5.96
CA THR A 20 -7.96 -18.56 6.17
C THR A 20 -8.91 -17.53 5.56
N PRO A 21 -10.19 -17.89 5.32
CA PRO A 21 -11.21 -16.91 4.92
C PRO A 21 -11.33 -15.74 5.90
N GLN A 22 -11.14 -15.99 7.20
CA GLN A 22 -11.13 -14.95 8.23
C GLN A 22 -10.01 -13.93 8.00
N ASN A 23 -8.79 -14.38 7.69
CA ASN A 23 -7.67 -13.48 7.38
C ASN A 23 -7.99 -12.60 6.16
N ILE A 24 -8.58 -13.18 5.12
CA ILE A 24 -8.97 -12.41 3.91
C ILE A 24 -10.00 -11.32 4.27
N GLN A 25 -11.01 -11.63 5.07
CA GLN A 25 -12.00 -10.65 5.50
C GLN A 25 -11.38 -9.52 6.34
N GLU A 26 -10.51 -9.84 7.28
CA GLU A 26 -9.78 -8.85 8.08
C GLU A 26 -8.93 -7.93 7.19
N TRP A 27 -8.24 -8.48 6.20
CA TRP A 27 -7.42 -7.70 5.26
C TRP A 27 -8.25 -6.83 4.32
N ILE A 28 -9.43 -7.29 3.88
CA ILE A 28 -10.38 -6.45 3.14
C ILE A 28 -10.80 -5.23 3.96
N VAL A 29 -11.12 -5.43 5.24
CA VAL A 29 -11.50 -4.35 6.17
C VAL A 29 -10.34 -3.35 6.36
N GLU A 30 -9.09 -3.84 6.49
CA GLU A 30 -7.92 -2.96 6.58
C GLU A 30 -7.74 -2.10 5.32
N ILE A 31 -7.90 -2.71 4.13
CA ILE A 31 -7.85 -1.99 2.85
C ILE A 31 -9.01 -0.97 2.76
N GLU A 32 -10.22 -1.36 3.16
CA GLU A 32 -11.39 -0.49 3.13
C GLU A 32 -11.20 0.79 3.95
N HIS A 33 -10.57 0.68 5.13
CA HIS A 33 -10.42 1.79 6.05
C HIS A 33 -9.16 2.65 5.83
N LEU A 34 -8.20 2.19 5.04
CA LEU A 34 -6.91 2.88 4.87
C LEU A 34 -7.08 4.34 4.41
N PRO A 35 -7.89 4.68 3.38
CA PRO A 35 -8.01 6.06 2.91
C PRO A 35 -8.52 7.00 4.00
N ALA A 36 -9.52 6.60 4.76
CA ALA A 36 -10.09 7.40 5.83
C ALA A 36 -9.08 7.61 6.98
N ARG A 37 -8.36 6.55 7.38
CA ARG A 37 -7.31 6.64 8.41
C ARG A 37 -6.17 7.55 7.98
N LEU A 38 -5.74 7.46 6.70
CA LEU A 38 -4.69 8.32 6.16
C LEU A 38 -5.16 9.77 6.10
N SER A 39 -6.37 10.03 5.62
CA SER A 39 -6.96 11.37 5.57
C SER A 39 -7.03 12.02 6.96
N GLU A 40 -7.49 11.28 7.97
CA GLU A 40 -7.55 11.81 9.35
C GLU A 40 -6.15 12.08 9.91
N LEU A 41 -5.17 11.21 9.62
CA LEU A 41 -3.79 11.37 10.08
C LEU A 41 -3.11 12.61 9.49
N LEU A 42 -3.46 12.99 8.26
CA LEU A 42 -2.88 14.14 7.55
C LEU A 42 -3.61 15.46 7.84
N LYS A 43 -4.74 15.42 8.55
CA LYS A 43 -5.57 16.58 8.81
C LYS A 43 -4.82 17.63 9.62
N GLY A 44 -4.76 18.85 9.08
CA GLY A 44 -4.12 19.98 9.74
C GLY A 44 -2.59 19.96 9.71
N LEU A 45 -1.95 19.03 9.03
CA LEU A 45 -0.50 19.05 8.87
C LEU A 45 -0.06 20.23 8.01
N THR A 46 1.03 20.89 8.44
CA THR A 46 1.64 21.99 7.68
C THR A 46 2.44 21.47 6.50
N GLN A 47 2.74 22.34 5.52
CA GLN A 47 3.63 21.98 4.41
C GLN A 47 5.00 21.55 4.94
N THR A 48 5.53 22.20 5.95
CA THR A 48 6.79 21.84 6.62
C THR A 48 6.73 20.41 7.14
N THR A 49 5.65 20.01 7.81
CA THR A 49 5.48 18.63 8.30
C THR A 49 5.38 17.63 7.15
N LEU A 50 4.62 17.98 6.09
CA LEU A 50 4.49 17.13 4.90
C LEU A 50 5.83 16.92 4.19
N ASP A 51 6.73 17.88 4.23
CA ASP A 51 8.05 17.83 3.60
C ASP A 51 9.15 17.32 4.55
N THR A 52 8.78 16.87 5.77
CA THR A 52 9.71 16.27 6.73
C THR A 52 9.88 14.77 6.44
N PRO A 53 11.12 14.27 6.30
CA PRO A 53 11.38 12.83 6.16
C PRO A 53 10.99 12.04 7.41
N TYR A 54 10.36 10.88 7.24
CA TYR A 54 9.95 10.04 8.38
C TYR A 54 11.12 9.35 9.11
N ARG A 55 12.31 9.37 8.52
CA ARG A 55 13.60 8.91 9.08
C ARG A 55 14.76 9.57 8.33
N PRO A 56 15.99 9.51 8.83
CA PRO A 56 17.19 9.91 8.06
C PRO A 56 17.24 9.20 6.71
N GLU A 57 17.47 9.96 5.63
CA GLU A 57 17.50 9.46 4.24
C GLU A 57 16.22 8.74 3.77
N GLY A 58 15.11 8.93 4.49
CA GLY A 58 13.80 8.39 4.12
C GLY A 58 13.00 9.34 3.26
N TRP A 59 11.88 8.85 2.79
CA TRP A 59 10.89 9.68 2.09
C TRP A 59 10.23 10.68 3.04
N THR A 60 9.82 11.81 2.50
CA THR A 60 8.95 12.76 3.21
C THR A 60 7.56 12.17 3.40
N VAL A 61 6.77 12.74 4.32
CA VAL A 61 5.35 12.36 4.48
C VAL A 61 4.62 12.49 3.14
N ARG A 62 4.87 13.56 2.40
CA ARG A 62 4.30 13.80 1.06
C ARG A 62 4.60 12.64 0.11
N GLN A 63 5.86 12.25 -0.03
CA GLN A 63 6.27 11.13 -0.87
C GLN A 63 5.63 9.80 -0.43
N VAL A 64 5.50 9.55 0.88
CA VAL A 64 4.81 8.36 1.40
C VAL A 64 3.35 8.34 0.99
N VAL A 65 2.65 9.49 1.04
CA VAL A 65 1.24 9.59 0.63
C VAL A 65 1.07 9.32 -0.87
N HIS A 66 1.92 9.91 -1.71
CA HIS A 66 1.90 9.67 -3.15
C HIS A 66 2.26 8.23 -3.49
N HIS A 67 3.28 7.67 -2.83
CA HIS A 67 3.65 6.26 -2.98
C HIS A 67 2.50 5.28 -2.61
N LEU A 68 1.72 5.57 -1.59
CA LEU A 68 0.53 4.76 -1.29
C LEU A 68 -0.46 4.77 -2.46
N GLY A 69 -0.69 5.92 -3.08
CA GLY A 69 -1.51 6.03 -4.29
C GLY A 69 -0.98 5.17 -5.43
N ASP A 70 0.29 5.31 -5.75
CA ASP A 70 0.97 4.59 -6.83
C ASP A 70 0.97 3.07 -6.59
N SER A 71 1.32 2.66 -5.38
CA SER A 71 1.42 1.25 -5.03
C SER A 71 0.06 0.56 -5.05
N HIS A 72 -0.96 1.18 -4.48
CA HIS A 72 -2.28 0.57 -4.36
C HIS A 72 -3.05 0.56 -5.69
N ILE A 73 -2.88 1.55 -6.58
CA ILE A 73 -3.42 1.48 -7.94
C ILE A 73 -2.76 0.37 -8.76
N ASN A 74 -1.45 0.21 -8.64
CA ASN A 74 -0.73 -0.90 -9.30
C ASN A 74 -1.23 -2.25 -8.80
N SER A 75 -1.44 -2.42 -7.49
CA SER A 75 -1.99 -3.66 -6.95
C SER A 75 -3.40 -3.94 -7.45
N TYR A 76 -4.27 -2.93 -7.44
CA TYR A 76 -5.63 -3.07 -7.97
C TYR A 76 -5.61 -3.53 -9.44
N ILE A 77 -4.73 -2.96 -10.28
CA ILE A 77 -4.56 -3.37 -11.68
C ILE A 77 -4.05 -4.82 -11.76
N ARG A 78 -3.07 -5.22 -10.92
CA ARG A 78 -2.55 -6.58 -10.86
C ARG A 78 -3.63 -7.60 -10.48
N PHE A 79 -4.54 -7.26 -9.54
CA PHE A 79 -5.71 -8.09 -9.25
C PHE A 79 -6.59 -8.28 -10.49
N ARG A 80 -6.85 -7.23 -11.25
CA ARG A 80 -7.68 -7.30 -12.47
C ARG A 80 -7.05 -8.19 -13.53
N TRP A 81 -5.76 -8.02 -13.82
CA TRP A 81 -5.03 -8.90 -14.75
C TRP A 81 -5.10 -10.35 -14.30
N THR A 82 -4.79 -10.64 -13.03
CA THR A 82 -4.79 -12.00 -12.49
C THR A 82 -6.17 -12.66 -12.54
N LEU A 83 -7.24 -11.89 -12.43
CA LEU A 83 -8.61 -12.41 -12.52
C LEU A 83 -9.05 -12.69 -13.96
N THR A 84 -8.47 -12.03 -14.95
CA THR A 84 -8.88 -12.08 -16.36
C THR A 84 -7.90 -12.83 -17.28
N GLU A 85 -6.69 -13.09 -16.81
CA GLU A 85 -5.63 -13.76 -17.57
C GLU A 85 -5.08 -14.95 -16.77
N ASP A 86 -4.46 -15.90 -17.46
CA ASP A 86 -3.80 -17.04 -16.81
C ASP A 86 -2.36 -16.69 -16.46
N LYS A 87 -2.07 -16.59 -15.16
CA LYS A 87 -0.75 -16.27 -14.59
C LYS A 87 0.01 -15.15 -15.32
N PRO A 88 -0.58 -13.93 -15.43
CA PRO A 88 0.06 -12.84 -16.14
C PRO A 88 1.40 -12.47 -15.52
N VAL A 89 2.36 -12.05 -16.35
CA VAL A 89 3.56 -11.38 -15.87
C VAL A 89 3.22 -9.90 -15.70
N ILE A 90 3.28 -9.43 -14.46
CA ILE A 90 2.94 -8.02 -14.15
C ILE A 90 4.11 -7.09 -14.53
N LYS A 91 3.82 -5.80 -14.67
CA LYS A 91 4.87 -4.79 -14.81
C LYS A 91 5.37 -4.35 -13.42
N ALA A 92 6.67 -4.53 -13.17
CA ALA A 92 7.35 -3.90 -12.03
C ALA A 92 7.60 -2.41 -12.32
N TYR A 93 7.74 -1.62 -11.28
CA TYR A 93 8.14 -0.21 -11.36
C TYR A 93 9.15 0.13 -10.26
N ASN A 94 10.07 1.04 -10.55
CA ASN A 94 11.03 1.52 -9.56
C ASN A 94 10.36 2.56 -8.67
N GLN A 95 9.95 2.14 -7.48
CA GLN A 95 9.25 3.00 -6.52
C GLN A 95 10.10 4.22 -6.07
N ASN A 96 11.42 4.08 -6.03
CA ASN A 96 12.30 5.18 -5.64
C ASN A 96 12.37 6.25 -6.73
N GLU A 97 12.43 5.84 -8.01
CA GLU A 97 12.38 6.78 -9.11
C GLU A 97 11.02 7.48 -9.19
N TRP A 98 9.92 6.74 -8.97
CA TRP A 98 8.58 7.34 -8.94
C TRP A 98 8.42 8.36 -7.80
N ALA A 99 8.93 8.03 -6.60
CA ALA A 99 8.90 8.95 -5.47
C ALA A 99 9.72 10.23 -5.68
N ASN A 100 10.59 10.27 -6.69
CA ASN A 100 11.39 11.44 -7.07
C ASN A 100 10.83 12.22 -8.27
N LEU A 101 9.68 11.82 -8.81
CA LEU A 101 9.01 12.58 -9.85
C LEU A 101 8.39 13.88 -9.30
N PRO A 102 8.25 14.92 -10.12
CA PRO A 102 7.76 16.22 -9.67
C PRO A 102 6.41 16.21 -8.98
N ASP A 103 5.51 15.33 -9.41
CA ASP A 103 4.18 15.15 -8.81
C ASP A 103 4.25 14.50 -7.41
N ALA A 104 5.18 13.57 -7.19
CA ALA A 104 5.42 12.98 -5.87
C ALA A 104 6.15 13.95 -4.91
N LEU A 105 6.97 14.85 -5.43
CA LEU A 105 7.74 15.82 -4.65
C LEU A 105 6.95 17.07 -4.27
N HIS A 106 6.05 17.55 -5.16
CA HIS A 106 5.52 18.91 -5.05
C HIS A 106 3.98 19.01 -5.10
N SER A 107 3.27 17.94 -5.48
CA SER A 107 1.81 18.02 -5.58
C SER A 107 1.12 18.01 -4.22
N ASP A 108 -0.10 18.53 -4.21
CA ASP A 108 -0.98 18.46 -3.05
C ASP A 108 -1.31 16.99 -2.72
N VAL A 109 -1.06 16.56 -1.49
CA VAL A 109 -1.34 15.20 -1.00
C VAL A 109 -2.82 14.81 -1.15
N ASN A 110 -3.73 15.79 -1.19
CA ASN A 110 -5.15 15.54 -1.44
C ASN A 110 -5.43 14.92 -2.81
N LEU A 111 -4.53 15.05 -3.79
CA LEU A 111 -4.66 14.35 -5.08
C LEU A 111 -4.57 12.84 -4.88
N SER A 112 -3.57 12.37 -4.14
CA SER A 112 -3.42 10.94 -3.85
C SER A 112 -4.42 10.42 -2.82
N LEU A 113 -4.89 11.25 -1.88
CA LEU A 113 -6.00 10.87 -1.00
C LEU A 113 -7.26 10.55 -1.81
N ARG A 114 -7.66 11.43 -2.72
CA ARG A 114 -8.82 11.19 -3.61
C ARG A 114 -8.61 9.98 -4.53
N LEU A 115 -7.39 9.80 -5.06
CA LEU A 115 -7.04 8.62 -5.86
C LEU A 115 -7.20 7.34 -5.04
N LEU A 116 -6.63 7.29 -3.83
CA LEU A 116 -6.75 6.16 -2.92
C LEU A 116 -8.19 5.85 -2.56
N GLU A 117 -8.98 6.87 -2.23
CA GLU A 117 -10.40 6.72 -1.90
C GLU A 117 -11.16 6.03 -3.05
N ALA A 118 -11.02 6.53 -4.28
CA ALA A 118 -11.68 5.99 -5.45
C ALA A 118 -11.20 4.58 -5.81
N VAL A 119 -9.87 4.34 -5.76
CA VAL A 119 -9.27 3.03 -6.05
C VAL A 119 -9.71 2.01 -5.02
N HIS A 120 -9.63 2.34 -3.73
CA HIS A 120 -10.00 1.42 -2.65
C HIS A 120 -11.49 1.10 -2.66
N ALA A 121 -12.36 2.09 -2.88
CA ALA A 121 -13.79 1.83 -2.99
C ALA A 121 -14.09 0.80 -4.09
N ARG A 122 -13.49 0.95 -5.27
CA ARG A 122 -13.64 -0.02 -6.38
C ARG A 122 -12.98 -1.36 -6.08
N TRP A 123 -11.79 -1.35 -5.48
CA TRP A 123 -11.05 -2.57 -5.15
C TRP A 123 -11.79 -3.40 -4.12
N VAL A 124 -12.33 -2.78 -3.08
CA VAL A 124 -13.14 -3.46 -2.05
C VAL A 124 -14.40 -4.11 -2.63
N VAL A 125 -15.08 -3.44 -3.56
CA VAL A 125 -16.20 -4.07 -4.29
C VAL A 125 -15.75 -5.33 -5.03
N LEU A 126 -14.62 -5.26 -5.73
CA LEU A 126 -14.04 -6.43 -6.41
C LEU A 126 -13.67 -7.55 -5.42
N LEU A 127 -12.95 -7.21 -4.34
CA LEU A 127 -12.51 -8.17 -3.33
C LEU A 127 -13.67 -8.89 -2.64
N LYS A 128 -14.74 -8.16 -2.28
CA LYS A 128 -15.96 -8.72 -1.66
C LYS A 128 -16.75 -9.62 -2.63
N ALA A 129 -16.60 -9.45 -3.94
CA ALA A 129 -17.26 -10.28 -4.96
C ALA A 129 -16.42 -11.52 -5.36
N MET A 130 -15.13 -11.60 -4.98
CA MET A 130 -14.27 -12.74 -5.28
C MET A 130 -14.68 -13.98 -4.47
N ARG A 131 -14.63 -15.13 -5.15
CA ARG A 131 -14.84 -16.45 -4.52
C ARG A 131 -13.52 -17.00 -3.99
N ALA A 132 -13.54 -17.97 -3.11
CA ALA A 132 -12.34 -18.61 -2.54
C ALA A 132 -11.32 -19.02 -3.62
N GLN A 133 -11.77 -19.62 -4.72
CA GLN A 133 -10.93 -20.03 -5.84
C GLN A 133 -10.24 -18.87 -6.56
N ASP A 134 -10.81 -17.68 -6.55
CA ASP A 134 -10.24 -16.50 -7.20
C ASP A 134 -9.02 -16.00 -6.42
N PHE A 135 -8.97 -16.18 -5.10
CA PHE A 135 -7.82 -15.86 -4.26
C PHE A 135 -6.63 -16.82 -4.45
N GLU A 136 -6.86 -18.02 -5.03
CA GLU A 136 -5.78 -18.95 -5.38
C GLU A 136 -5.09 -18.62 -6.71
N LYS A 137 -5.71 -17.77 -7.54
CA LYS A 137 -5.07 -17.26 -8.76
C LYS A 137 -3.83 -16.45 -8.42
N SER A 138 -2.89 -16.39 -9.35
CA SER A 138 -1.58 -15.79 -9.14
C SER A 138 -1.07 -15.04 -10.36
N TYR A 139 -0.09 -14.19 -10.14
CA TYR A 139 0.71 -13.55 -11.18
C TYR A 139 2.21 -13.82 -10.96
N ILE A 140 3.02 -13.59 -11.99
CA ILE A 140 4.48 -13.67 -11.91
C ILE A 140 5.05 -12.25 -11.74
N HIS A 141 5.91 -12.06 -10.74
CA HIS A 141 6.66 -10.82 -10.58
C HIS A 141 7.99 -10.91 -11.33
N PRO A 142 8.26 -10.04 -12.32
CA PRO A 142 9.39 -10.22 -13.24
C PRO A 142 10.76 -10.09 -12.56
N GLU A 143 10.90 -9.25 -11.52
CA GLU A 143 12.19 -9.05 -10.85
C GLU A 143 12.64 -10.26 -10.02
N SER A 144 11.71 -10.97 -9.40
CA SER A 144 12.01 -12.15 -8.59
C SER A 144 11.72 -13.46 -9.29
N ASN A 145 11.07 -13.39 -10.46
CA ASN A 145 10.51 -14.54 -11.18
C ASN A 145 9.66 -15.44 -10.26
N SER A 146 9.01 -14.84 -9.28
CA SER A 146 8.24 -15.53 -8.25
C SER A 146 6.74 -15.42 -8.52
N GLU A 147 6.03 -16.47 -8.20
CA GLU A 147 4.57 -16.53 -8.26
C GLU A 147 3.95 -15.97 -6.98
N PHE A 148 3.00 -15.05 -7.12
CA PHE A 148 2.28 -14.42 -6.02
C PHE A 148 0.79 -14.69 -6.10
N LYS A 149 0.28 -15.52 -5.19
CA LYS A 149 -1.16 -15.74 -5.05
C LYS A 149 -1.88 -14.50 -4.54
N LEU A 150 -3.09 -14.22 -5.05
CA LEU A 150 -3.89 -13.07 -4.63
C LEU A 150 -4.22 -13.10 -3.13
N SER A 151 -4.39 -14.29 -2.55
CA SER A 151 -4.58 -14.46 -1.09
C SER A 151 -3.42 -13.89 -0.28
N ARG A 152 -2.17 -14.07 -0.72
CA ARG A 152 -0.99 -13.49 -0.07
C ARG A 152 -0.87 -11.98 -0.34
N VAL A 153 -1.18 -11.58 -1.56
CA VAL A 153 -1.04 -10.17 -1.99
C VAL A 153 -1.99 -9.26 -1.23
N ILE A 154 -3.23 -9.67 -0.98
CA ILE A 154 -4.17 -8.87 -0.17
C ILE A 154 -3.64 -8.66 1.25
N GLY A 155 -3.04 -9.68 1.87
CA GLY A 155 -2.42 -9.54 3.19
C GLY A 155 -1.22 -8.60 3.18
N LEU A 156 -0.39 -8.68 2.13
CA LEU A 156 0.73 -7.76 1.93
C LEU A 156 0.23 -6.31 1.85
N TYR A 157 -0.84 -6.03 1.12
CA TYR A 157 -1.34 -4.66 0.95
C TYR A 157 -2.11 -4.14 2.17
N ALA A 158 -2.76 -5.00 2.94
CA ALA A 158 -3.30 -4.66 4.26
C ALA A 158 -2.18 -4.28 5.24
N TRP A 159 -1.07 -5.04 5.24
CA TRP A 159 0.14 -4.71 6.00
C TRP A 159 0.81 -3.43 5.49
N HIS A 160 0.95 -3.26 4.17
CA HIS A 160 1.62 -2.13 3.53
C HIS A 160 0.97 -0.79 3.90
N GLY A 161 -0.36 -0.72 3.87
CA GLY A 161 -1.08 0.46 4.33
C GLY A 161 -0.80 0.80 5.79
N LYS A 162 -0.89 -0.18 6.70
CA LYS A 162 -0.57 -0.01 8.13
C LYS A 162 0.89 0.39 8.34
N HIS A 163 1.80 -0.19 7.58
CA HIS A 163 3.23 0.09 7.64
C HIS A 163 3.53 1.57 7.36
N HIS A 164 2.96 2.12 6.29
CA HIS A 164 3.15 3.52 5.95
C HIS A 164 2.40 4.48 6.86
N LEU A 165 1.21 4.12 7.36
CA LEU A 165 0.56 4.87 8.44
C LEU A 165 1.45 4.97 9.68
N ALA A 166 2.10 3.87 10.08
CA ALA A 166 2.98 3.85 11.22
C ALA A 166 4.25 4.70 11.03
N HIS A 167 4.80 4.79 9.81
CA HIS A 167 5.89 5.74 9.51
C HIS A 167 5.49 7.18 9.84
N ILE A 168 4.33 7.62 9.33
CA ILE A 168 3.83 8.97 9.55
C ILE A 168 3.50 9.18 11.03
N GLN A 169 2.79 8.25 11.67
CA GLN A 169 2.44 8.33 13.10
C GLN A 169 3.67 8.45 14.00
N ASN A 170 4.72 7.69 13.70
CA ASN A 170 5.94 7.75 14.51
C ASN A 170 6.68 9.08 14.33
N LEU A 171 6.74 9.62 13.12
CA LEU A 171 7.28 10.95 12.91
C LEU A 171 6.48 12.00 13.71
N LEU A 172 5.14 12.01 13.61
CA LEU A 172 4.29 12.99 14.28
C LEU A 172 4.41 12.98 15.81
N LYS A 173 4.81 11.86 16.41
CA LYS A 173 5.09 11.77 17.85
C LYS A 173 6.42 12.45 18.26
N THR A 174 7.28 12.76 17.30
CA THR A 174 8.59 13.38 17.52
C THR A 174 8.62 14.89 17.23
N LEU A 175 7.56 15.42 16.62
CA LEU A 175 7.36 16.84 16.33
C LEU A 175 6.57 17.53 17.45
#